data_9e55bebe359fd1f02dc05c440865cf80
#
_entry.id   9e55bebe359fd1f02dc05c440865cf80
#
_cell.length_a   1.000
_cell.length_b   1.000
_cell.length_c   1.000
_cell.angle_alpha   90.00
_cell.angle_beta   90.00
_cell.angle_gamma   90.00
#
_symmetry.space_group_name_H-M   'P 1'
#
loop_
_entity.id
_entity.type
_entity.pdbx_description
1 polymer ?
#
loop_
_entity_poly.entity_id
_entity_poly.type
_entity_poly.pdbx_seq_one_letter_code
_entity_poly.pdbx_strand_id
1 'polypeptide(L)'
;NTDTYPVEYIVRGAAVTINGATVGENYINAARGASIAYQQALRWKIENDDEYAAKAVENLNKWVQTCVGVTGNSNVSLAAGLYGYEFAIAGQLLREYEGWDPEDFLAFQQWLLKVFYPANKDFLVRHHDTNHLHYWANWGLCNIASTIAIGIVTDRRDIYNEGIEHFQSGVTNGRLRRAIYYDYSPEYNFAQWQESGRDQGHTLMCVGLVGVICQLAWSQGDDFFAYDDNLFLRGC
;
A
#
# COMPACT_ATOMS: atom_id res chain seq x y z
N ASN A 1 -9.56 1.08 20.93
CA ASN A 1 -10.26 2.23 20.35
C ASN A 1 -10.43 2.01 18.85
N THR A 2 -11.66 1.98 18.36
CA THR A 2 -12.04 1.76 16.96
C THR A 2 -12.44 3.08 16.26
N ASP A 3 -12.25 4.23 16.91
CA ASP A 3 -12.59 5.52 16.34
C ASP A 3 -11.52 5.98 15.36
N THR A 4 -11.97 6.47 14.21
CA THR A 4 -11.13 7.06 13.17
C THR A 4 -11.25 8.60 13.19
N TYR A 5 -10.17 9.26 12.82
CA TYR A 5 -10.08 10.72 12.78
C TYR A 5 -9.57 11.14 11.40
N PRO A 6 -10.42 11.09 10.36
CA PRO A 6 -10.01 11.44 9.02
C PRO A 6 -9.64 12.93 8.93
N VAL A 7 -8.74 13.23 8.00
CA VAL A 7 -8.24 14.57 7.71
C VAL A 7 -8.50 14.92 6.25
N GLU A 8 -8.71 16.19 5.95
CA GLU A 8 -8.94 16.65 4.57
C GLU A 8 -7.74 16.35 3.66
N TYR A 9 -6.53 16.61 4.16
CA TYR A 9 -5.30 16.25 3.48
C TYR A 9 -4.39 15.44 4.43
N ILE A 10 -3.92 14.29 3.95
CA ILE A 10 -2.87 13.54 4.64
C ILE A 10 -1.55 14.25 4.39
N VAL A 11 -0.97 14.84 5.45
CA VAL A 11 0.28 15.60 5.39
C VAL A 11 1.42 14.77 5.96
N ARG A 12 2.49 14.56 5.16
CA ARG A 12 3.67 13.80 5.60
C ARG A 12 4.98 14.43 5.12
N GLY A 13 5.96 14.52 6.04
CA GLY A 13 7.33 14.92 5.80
C GLY A 13 7.60 16.42 5.95
N ALA A 14 6.59 17.27 5.79
CA ALA A 14 6.69 18.71 6.06
C ALA A 14 5.31 19.33 6.23
N ALA A 15 5.20 20.37 7.05
CA ALA A 15 4.01 21.21 7.11
C ALA A 15 3.76 21.89 5.76
N VAL A 16 2.50 22.07 5.42
CA VAL A 16 2.05 22.70 4.15
C VAL A 16 1.09 23.85 4.45
N THR A 17 0.95 24.79 3.52
CA THR A 17 -0.08 25.83 3.58
C THR A 17 -1.27 25.43 2.70
N ILE A 18 -2.44 25.27 3.30
CA ILE A 18 -3.69 24.92 2.62
C ILE A 18 -4.70 26.02 2.92
N ASN A 19 -5.25 26.66 1.90
CA ASN A 19 -6.24 27.76 2.04
C ASN A 19 -5.78 28.86 3.03
N GLY A 20 -4.47 29.17 3.02
CA GLY A 20 -3.89 30.22 3.90
C GLY A 20 -3.59 29.75 5.33
N ALA A 21 -3.91 28.53 5.72
CA ALA A 21 -3.61 27.96 7.03
C ALA A 21 -2.44 26.99 6.95
N THR A 22 -1.55 27.01 7.94
CA THR A 22 -0.48 26.02 8.06
C THR A 22 -1.02 24.74 8.67
N VAL A 23 -0.89 23.61 7.94
CA VAL A 23 -1.25 22.27 8.38
C VAL A 23 0.02 21.48 8.63
N GLY A 24 0.23 21.04 9.86
CA GLY A 24 1.34 20.18 10.25
C GLY A 24 1.16 18.73 9.82
N GLU A 25 2.19 17.92 10.03
CA GLU A 25 2.11 16.48 9.76
C GLU A 25 0.99 15.80 10.56
N ASN A 26 0.18 15.02 9.87
CA ASN A 26 -0.98 14.31 10.44
C ASN A 26 -1.14 12.89 9.90
N TYR A 27 -0.17 12.39 9.15
CA TYR A 27 -0.19 11.08 8.50
C TYR A 27 -0.53 9.92 9.44
N ILE A 28 -0.27 10.08 10.75
CA ILE A 28 -0.59 9.07 11.75
C ILE A 28 -2.11 8.79 11.82
N ASN A 29 -2.94 9.76 11.46
CA ASN A 29 -4.38 9.56 11.38
C ASN A 29 -4.75 8.57 10.27
N ALA A 30 -4.10 8.69 9.10
CA ALA A 30 -4.30 7.74 8.00
C ALA A 30 -3.76 6.35 8.35
N ALA A 31 -2.58 6.26 8.96
CA ALA A 31 -2.05 4.99 9.44
C ALA A 31 -3.03 4.28 10.40
N ARG A 32 -3.56 4.99 11.38
CA ARG A 32 -4.54 4.45 12.33
C ARG A 32 -5.87 4.11 11.66
N GLY A 33 -6.37 4.99 10.78
CA GLY A 33 -7.62 4.77 10.06
C GLY A 33 -7.58 3.52 9.18
N ALA A 34 -6.50 3.35 8.41
CA ALA A 34 -6.29 2.19 7.56
C ALA A 34 -6.19 0.90 8.39
N SER A 35 -5.34 0.92 9.44
CA SER A 35 -5.18 -0.25 10.32
C SER A 35 -6.47 -0.62 11.05
N ILE A 36 -7.27 0.34 11.53
CA ILE A 36 -8.56 0.07 12.15
C ILE A 36 -9.52 -0.58 11.13
N ALA A 37 -9.65 0.00 9.94
CA ALA A 37 -10.51 -0.54 8.90
C ALA A 37 -10.11 -1.97 8.52
N TYR A 38 -8.82 -2.21 8.30
CA TYR A 38 -8.28 -3.53 7.98
C TYR A 38 -8.55 -4.56 9.10
N GLN A 39 -8.23 -4.22 10.36
CA GLN A 39 -8.42 -5.12 11.49
C GLN A 39 -9.90 -5.48 11.69
N GLN A 40 -10.82 -4.51 11.58
CA GLN A 40 -12.25 -4.78 11.70
C GLN A 40 -12.75 -5.64 10.53
N ALA A 41 -12.35 -5.35 9.29
CA ALA A 41 -12.70 -6.16 8.14
C ALA A 41 -12.19 -7.61 8.26
N LEU A 42 -10.96 -7.78 8.75
CA LEU A 42 -10.37 -9.11 8.99
C LEU A 42 -11.12 -9.87 10.10
N ARG A 43 -11.47 -9.19 11.19
CA ARG A 43 -12.27 -9.80 12.28
C ARG A 43 -13.61 -10.28 11.76
N TRP A 44 -14.30 -9.48 10.94
CA TRP A 44 -15.54 -9.92 10.31
C TRP A 44 -15.37 -11.21 9.52
N LYS A 45 -14.33 -11.31 8.69
CA LYS A 45 -14.04 -12.55 7.92
C LYS A 45 -13.74 -13.77 8.80
N ILE A 46 -13.16 -13.56 9.98
CA ILE A 46 -12.79 -14.66 10.90
C ILE A 46 -13.94 -15.02 11.83
N GLU A 47 -14.59 -14.02 12.42
CA GLU A 47 -15.60 -14.20 13.48
C GLU A 47 -17.03 -14.27 12.91
N ASN A 48 -17.24 -13.84 11.66
CA ASN A 48 -18.54 -13.74 10.98
C ASN A 48 -19.56 -12.91 11.78
N ASP A 49 -19.08 -11.81 12.39
CA ASP A 49 -19.89 -10.87 13.17
C ASP A 49 -19.97 -9.53 12.44
N ASP A 50 -21.16 -9.19 11.99
CA ASP A 50 -21.45 -8.01 11.18
C ASP A 50 -21.17 -6.67 11.90
N GLU A 51 -21.07 -6.65 13.22
CA GLU A 51 -20.69 -5.43 13.96
C GLU A 51 -19.28 -4.95 13.53
N TYR A 52 -18.36 -5.88 13.25
CA TYR A 52 -17.02 -5.53 12.76
C TYR A 52 -17.05 -5.00 11.34
N ALA A 53 -17.83 -5.60 10.44
CA ALA A 53 -17.99 -5.10 9.08
C ALA A 53 -18.62 -3.70 9.07
N ALA A 54 -19.71 -3.50 9.80
CA ALA A 54 -20.37 -2.21 9.93
C ALA A 54 -19.40 -1.12 10.43
N LYS A 55 -18.57 -1.46 11.44
CA LYS A 55 -17.56 -0.52 11.96
C LYS A 55 -16.44 -0.21 10.97
N ALA A 56 -16.01 -1.18 10.18
CA ALA A 56 -15.03 -0.97 9.12
C ALA A 56 -15.61 -0.07 8.01
N VAL A 57 -16.83 -0.33 7.56
CA VAL A 57 -17.54 0.49 6.56
C VAL A 57 -17.72 1.91 7.05
N GLU A 58 -18.19 2.11 8.30
CA GLU A 58 -18.29 3.44 8.91
C GLU A 58 -16.96 4.21 8.85
N ASN A 59 -15.86 3.53 9.17
CA ASN A 59 -14.53 4.11 9.11
C ASN A 59 -14.15 4.50 7.68
N LEU A 60 -14.29 3.60 6.72
CA LEU A 60 -13.95 3.84 5.32
C LEU A 60 -14.79 4.99 4.74
N ASN A 61 -16.10 5.00 4.98
CA ASN A 61 -16.99 6.06 4.48
C ASN A 61 -16.62 7.44 5.06
N LYS A 62 -16.22 7.53 6.34
CA LYS A 62 -15.71 8.78 6.92
C LYS A 62 -14.46 9.29 6.22
N TRP A 63 -13.54 8.39 5.85
CA TRP A 63 -12.34 8.75 5.09
C TRP A 63 -12.69 9.23 3.69
N VAL A 64 -13.57 8.53 2.97
CA VAL A 64 -14.06 8.91 1.62
C VAL A 64 -14.68 10.30 1.63
N GLN A 65 -15.52 10.59 2.64
CA GLN A 65 -16.22 11.87 2.76
C GLN A 65 -15.29 13.04 3.13
N THR A 66 -14.16 12.77 3.77
CA THR A 66 -13.31 13.82 4.35
C THR A 66 -12.02 14.02 3.57
N CYS A 67 -11.32 12.94 3.19
CA CYS A 67 -9.96 13.04 2.66
C CYS A 67 -9.96 13.24 1.15
N VAL A 68 -9.38 14.35 0.71
CA VAL A 68 -9.33 14.74 -0.70
C VAL A 68 -7.94 14.61 -1.34
N GLY A 69 -6.90 14.34 -0.55
CA GLY A 69 -5.55 14.22 -1.09
C GLY A 69 -4.46 13.89 -0.08
N VAL A 70 -3.28 13.61 -0.63
CA VAL A 70 -2.01 13.41 0.11
C VAL A 70 -1.05 14.52 -0.29
N THR A 71 -0.38 15.16 0.68
CA THR A 71 0.52 16.29 0.45
C THR A 71 1.68 16.33 1.45
N GLY A 72 2.66 17.19 1.24
CA GLY A 72 3.86 17.33 2.06
C GLY A 72 5.12 17.49 1.21
N ASN A 73 6.21 16.84 1.60
CA ASN A 73 7.42 16.72 0.78
C ASN A 73 7.46 15.38 0.04
N SER A 74 8.62 14.86 -0.36
CA SER A 74 8.75 13.56 -1.05
C SER A 74 8.08 12.39 -0.28
N ASN A 75 7.91 12.50 1.05
CA ASN A 75 7.22 11.49 1.86
C ASN A 75 5.72 11.30 1.52
N VAL A 76 5.15 12.14 0.66
CA VAL A 76 3.82 11.91 0.04
C VAL A 76 3.72 10.50 -0.54
N SER A 77 4.77 10.03 -1.24
CA SER A 77 4.78 8.70 -1.84
C SER A 77 4.79 7.59 -0.80
N LEU A 78 5.47 7.77 0.35
CA LEU A 78 5.38 6.81 1.46
C LEU A 78 3.99 6.78 2.07
N ALA A 79 3.33 7.93 2.23
CA ALA A 79 1.97 7.97 2.76
C ALA A 79 0.99 7.29 1.78
N ALA A 80 1.08 7.60 0.49
CA ALA A 80 0.24 6.99 -0.53
C ALA A 80 0.46 5.48 -0.65
N GLY A 81 1.72 5.03 -0.60
CA GLY A 81 2.06 3.61 -0.64
C GLY A 81 1.57 2.86 0.59
N LEU A 82 2.02 3.26 1.79
CA LEU A 82 1.78 2.51 3.03
C LEU A 82 0.29 2.49 3.43
N TYR A 83 -0.43 3.59 3.27
CA TYR A 83 -1.85 3.63 3.69
C TYR A 83 -2.80 3.22 2.58
N GLY A 84 -2.42 3.47 1.31
CA GLY A 84 -3.24 3.11 0.17
C GLY A 84 -3.51 1.62 0.07
N TYR A 85 -2.49 0.74 0.26
CA TYR A 85 -2.72 -0.69 0.21
C TYR A 85 -3.57 -1.19 1.38
N GLU A 86 -3.37 -0.67 2.60
CA GLU A 86 -4.15 -1.09 3.76
C GLU A 86 -5.64 -0.74 3.61
N PHE A 87 -5.95 0.50 3.18
CA PHE A 87 -7.32 0.89 2.86
C PHE A 87 -7.91 0.02 1.75
N ALA A 88 -7.16 -0.22 0.68
CA ALA A 88 -7.62 -1.03 -0.45
C ALA A 88 -7.92 -2.48 -0.04
N ILE A 89 -7.06 -3.10 0.77
CA ILE A 89 -7.29 -4.47 1.28
C ILE A 89 -8.50 -4.50 2.22
N ALA A 90 -8.65 -3.50 3.10
CA ALA A 90 -9.83 -3.42 3.97
C ALA A 90 -11.13 -3.39 3.15
N GLY A 91 -11.20 -2.55 2.11
CA GLY A 91 -12.36 -2.51 1.22
C GLY A 91 -12.56 -3.80 0.43
N GLN A 92 -11.48 -4.45 -0.02
CA GLN A 92 -11.58 -5.74 -0.72
C GLN A 92 -12.13 -6.84 0.19
N LEU A 93 -11.74 -6.90 1.46
CA LEU A 93 -12.28 -7.85 2.44
C LEU A 93 -13.79 -7.65 2.65
N LEU A 94 -14.27 -6.41 2.56
CA LEU A 94 -15.67 -6.04 2.77
C LEU A 94 -16.54 -6.10 1.51
N ARG A 95 -15.96 -6.42 0.34
CA ARG A 95 -16.67 -6.41 -0.96
C ARG A 95 -18.00 -7.16 -0.95
N GLU A 96 -18.07 -8.27 -0.21
CA GLU A 96 -19.25 -9.14 -0.13
C GLU A 96 -20.16 -8.83 1.06
N TYR A 97 -19.86 -7.79 1.83
CA TYR A 97 -20.70 -7.41 2.96
C TYR A 97 -21.94 -6.65 2.47
N GLU A 98 -23.11 -7.27 2.58
CA GLU A 98 -24.39 -6.73 2.11
C GLU A 98 -24.81 -5.42 2.79
N GLY A 99 -24.25 -5.13 3.99
CA GLY A 99 -24.48 -3.90 4.72
C GLY A 99 -23.70 -2.68 4.21
N TRP A 100 -22.82 -2.83 3.20
CA TRP A 100 -22.17 -1.68 2.53
C TRP A 100 -22.95 -1.27 1.30
N ASP A 101 -23.51 -0.05 1.33
CA ASP A 101 -24.23 0.47 0.18
C ASP A 101 -23.36 0.44 -1.09
N PRO A 102 -23.86 -0.10 -2.22
CA PRO A 102 -23.09 -0.18 -3.46
C PRO A 102 -22.60 1.18 -3.99
N GLU A 103 -23.35 2.27 -3.75
CA GLU A 103 -22.92 3.62 -4.14
C GLU A 103 -21.76 4.11 -3.27
N ASP A 104 -21.78 3.80 -1.98
CA ASP A 104 -20.69 4.11 -1.06
C ASP A 104 -19.44 3.29 -1.40
N PHE A 105 -19.59 2.00 -1.75
CA PHE A 105 -18.47 1.18 -2.20
C PHE A 105 -17.86 1.72 -3.50
N LEU A 106 -18.69 2.13 -4.45
CA LEU A 106 -18.23 2.79 -5.68
C LEU A 106 -17.48 4.10 -5.36
N ALA A 107 -18.02 4.92 -4.45
CA ALA A 107 -17.37 6.16 -4.01
C ALA A 107 -15.99 5.86 -3.38
N PHE A 108 -15.89 4.80 -2.59
CA PHE A 108 -14.62 4.33 -2.01
C PHE A 108 -13.61 3.92 -3.10
N GLN A 109 -14.02 3.16 -4.11
CA GLN A 109 -13.16 2.80 -5.24
C GLN A 109 -12.64 4.05 -5.96
N GLN A 110 -13.50 5.02 -6.25
CA GLN A 110 -13.13 6.29 -6.89
C GLN A 110 -12.20 7.14 -6.00
N TRP A 111 -12.40 7.11 -4.69
CA TRP A 111 -11.54 7.79 -3.73
C TRP A 111 -10.10 7.23 -3.79
N LEU A 112 -9.92 5.92 -3.80
CA LEU A 112 -8.60 5.30 -3.94
C LEU A 112 -7.90 5.71 -5.24
N LEU A 113 -8.64 5.70 -6.36
CA LEU A 113 -8.14 6.10 -7.67
C LEU A 113 -7.76 7.58 -7.75
N LYS A 114 -8.44 8.44 -6.98
CA LYS A 114 -8.22 9.89 -6.97
C LYS A 114 -7.14 10.33 -5.98
N VAL A 115 -7.09 9.71 -4.80
CA VAL A 115 -6.25 10.17 -3.68
C VAL A 115 -4.89 9.48 -3.64
N PHE A 116 -4.85 8.16 -3.82
CA PHE A 116 -3.61 7.38 -3.63
C PHE A 116 -2.94 6.99 -4.94
N TYR A 117 -3.68 6.45 -5.90
CA TYR A 117 -3.10 5.92 -7.14
C TYR A 117 -2.26 6.95 -7.92
N PRO A 118 -2.64 8.23 -8.08
CA PRO A 118 -1.82 9.19 -8.80
C PRO A 118 -0.44 9.40 -8.17
N ALA A 119 -0.36 9.43 -6.84
CA ALA A 119 0.91 9.57 -6.13
C ALA A 119 1.76 8.30 -6.21
N ASN A 120 1.13 7.11 -6.17
CA ASN A 120 1.83 5.84 -6.39
C ASN A 120 2.44 5.80 -7.80
N LYS A 121 1.64 6.08 -8.82
CA LYS A 121 2.07 6.09 -10.23
C LYS A 121 3.17 7.11 -10.47
N ASP A 122 2.99 8.32 -9.96
CA ASP A 122 3.99 9.39 -10.10
C ASP A 122 5.35 8.95 -9.52
N PHE A 123 5.36 8.35 -8.35
CA PHE A 123 6.60 7.85 -7.75
C PHE A 123 7.22 6.72 -8.57
N LEU A 124 6.43 5.75 -9.01
CA LEU A 124 6.95 4.60 -9.76
C LEU A 124 7.50 4.99 -11.13
N VAL A 125 6.96 6.06 -11.75
CA VAL A 125 7.36 6.52 -13.10
C VAL A 125 8.38 7.66 -13.04
N ARG A 126 8.05 8.77 -12.35
CA ARG A 126 8.91 9.96 -12.31
C ARG A 126 9.94 9.95 -11.17
N HIS A 127 9.68 9.22 -10.12
CA HIS A 127 10.58 9.04 -8.97
C HIS A 127 11.04 10.37 -8.36
N HIS A 128 10.12 11.36 -8.26
CA HIS A 128 10.40 12.75 -7.88
C HIS A 128 11.50 13.42 -8.71
N ASP A 129 11.58 13.07 -10.01
CA ASP A 129 12.57 13.57 -10.96
C ASP A 129 14.02 13.32 -10.51
N THR A 130 14.24 12.26 -9.69
CA THR A 130 15.56 11.83 -9.22
C THR A 130 16.04 10.59 -9.98
N ASN A 131 17.25 10.13 -9.68
CA ASN A 131 17.73 8.84 -10.15
C ASN A 131 16.84 7.72 -9.59
N HIS A 132 16.46 6.77 -10.42
CA HIS A 132 15.59 5.64 -10.05
C HIS A 132 16.14 4.74 -8.91
N LEU A 133 17.42 4.87 -8.58
CA LEU A 133 18.06 4.16 -7.46
C LEU A 133 18.24 5.04 -6.22
N HIS A 134 17.71 6.28 -6.22
CA HIS A 134 17.89 7.23 -5.14
C HIS A 134 17.19 6.80 -3.84
N TYR A 135 15.95 6.33 -3.95
CA TYR A 135 15.16 5.91 -2.78
C TYR A 135 15.38 4.41 -2.48
N TRP A 136 15.37 4.06 -1.20
CA TRP A 136 15.49 2.68 -0.74
C TRP A 136 14.31 1.80 -1.20
N ALA A 137 14.51 0.47 -1.15
CA ALA A 137 13.55 -0.51 -1.67
C ALA A 137 12.12 -0.35 -1.11
N ASN A 138 11.98 -0.06 0.20
CA ASN A 138 10.68 0.10 0.85
C ASN A 138 9.79 1.16 0.17
N TRP A 139 10.36 2.23 -0.37
CA TRP A 139 9.62 3.28 -1.10
C TRP A 139 8.96 2.74 -2.37
N GLY A 140 9.71 1.99 -3.16
CA GLY A 140 9.16 1.36 -4.36
C GLY A 140 8.15 0.27 -4.00
N LEU A 141 8.49 -0.59 -3.03
CA LEU A 141 7.65 -1.72 -2.64
C LEU A 141 6.27 -1.28 -2.10
N CYS A 142 6.19 -0.25 -1.25
CA CYS A 142 4.89 0.20 -0.75
C CYS A 142 4.01 0.79 -1.86
N ASN A 143 4.59 1.52 -2.82
CA ASN A 143 3.85 2.06 -3.95
C ASN A 143 3.39 0.95 -4.92
N ILE A 144 4.20 -0.09 -5.12
CA ILE A 144 3.81 -1.29 -5.88
C ILE A 144 2.66 -2.02 -5.18
N ALA A 145 2.77 -2.28 -3.88
CA ALA A 145 1.71 -2.93 -3.10
C ALA A 145 0.38 -2.15 -3.19
N SER A 146 0.45 -0.82 -3.05
CA SER A 146 -0.73 0.05 -3.16
C SER A 146 -1.34 0.01 -4.56
N THR A 147 -0.53 0.08 -5.61
CA THR A 147 -0.99 0.01 -7.01
C THR A 147 -1.70 -1.32 -7.27
N ILE A 148 -1.11 -2.45 -6.86
CA ILE A 148 -1.72 -3.79 -7.01
C ILE A 148 -3.04 -3.89 -6.24
N ALA A 149 -3.06 -3.49 -4.96
CA ALA A 149 -4.25 -3.56 -4.12
C ALA A 149 -5.40 -2.69 -4.66
N ILE A 150 -5.09 -1.47 -5.13
CA ILE A 150 -6.05 -0.57 -5.76
C ILE A 150 -6.59 -1.20 -7.05
N GLY A 151 -5.71 -1.77 -7.90
CA GLY A 151 -6.13 -2.48 -9.12
C GLY A 151 -7.13 -3.60 -8.83
N ILE A 152 -6.90 -4.37 -7.76
CA ILE A 152 -7.79 -5.47 -7.35
C ILE A 152 -9.15 -4.93 -6.90
N VAL A 153 -9.17 -4.03 -5.91
CA VAL A 153 -10.43 -3.57 -5.30
C VAL A 153 -11.30 -2.74 -6.26
N THR A 154 -10.68 -2.12 -7.27
CA THR A 154 -11.39 -1.31 -8.29
C THR A 154 -11.69 -2.07 -9.58
N ASP A 155 -11.40 -3.37 -9.64
CA ASP A 155 -11.55 -4.22 -10.84
C ASP A 155 -10.78 -3.69 -12.07
N ARG A 156 -9.68 -2.96 -11.84
CA ARG A 156 -8.82 -2.38 -12.87
C ARG A 156 -7.61 -3.27 -13.12
N ARG A 157 -7.79 -4.24 -14.03
CA ARG A 157 -6.71 -5.18 -14.40
C ARG A 157 -5.48 -4.47 -14.99
N ASP A 158 -5.66 -3.34 -15.66
CA ASP A 158 -4.58 -2.51 -16.17
C ASP A 158 -3.70 -1.94 -15.04
N ILE A 159 -4.32 -1.46 -13.94
CA ILE A 159 -3.60 -0.96 -12.76
C ILE A 159 -2.90 -2.11 -12.02
N TYR A 160 -3.58 -3.25 -11.86
CA TYR A 160 -2.96 -4.44 -11.31
C TYR A 160 -1.70 -4.84 -12.09
N ASN A 161 -1.81 -4.96 -13.41
CA ASN A 161 -0.70 -5.34 -14.28
C ASN A 161 0.45 -4.32 -14.23
N GLU A 162 0.16 -3.02 -14.14
CA GLU A 162 1.16 -1.96 -13.93
C GLU A 162 1.99 -2.21 -12.67
N GLY A 163 1.34 -2.54 -11.54
CA GLY A 163 2.02 -2.88 -10.30
C GLY A 163 2.89 -4.15 -10.42
N ILE A 164 2.37 -5.19 -11.07
CA ILE A 164 3.12 -6.44 -11.33
C ILE A 164 4.35 -6.16 -12.22
N GLU A 165 4.20 -5.35 -13.27
CA GLU A 165 5.31 -4.98 -14.13
C GLU A 165 6.42 -4.25 -13.35
N HIS A 166 6.06 -3.29 -12.50
CA HIS A 166 7.02 -2.61 -11.64
C HIS A 166 7.72 -3.57 -10.67
N PHE A 167 7.00 -4.57 -10.12
CA PHE A 167 7.59 -5.57 -9.23
C PHE A 167 8.59 -6.49 -9.93
N GLN A 168 8.28 -6.93 -11.16
CA GLN A 168 9.10 -7.87 -11.91
C GLN A 168 10.25 -7.20 -12.66
N SER A 169 9.99 -6.06 -13.32
CA SER A 169 10.89 -5.47 -14.31
C SER A 169 11.09 -3.96 -14.17
N GLY A 170 10.46 -3.32 -13.16
CA GLY A 170 10.57 -1.89 -12.93
C GLY A 170 12.00 -1.40 -12.75
N VAL A 171 12.19 -0.09 -12.95
CA VAL A 171 13.52 0.55 -12.90
C VAL A 171 13.93 0.99 -11.49
N THR A 172 13.00 1.01 -10.54
CA THR A 172 13.24 1.45 -9.16
C THR A 172 13.78 0.33 -8.26
N ASN A 173 14.24 0.68 -7.07
CA ASN A 173 14.66 -0.29 -6.05
C ASN A 173 13.52 -1.16 -5.49
N GLY A 174 12.25 -0.87 -5.81
CA GLY A 174 11.10 -1.72 -5.49
C GLY A 174 10.97 -2.97 -6.37
N ARG A 175 11.71 -3.06 -7.50
CA ARG A 175 11.80 -4.30 -8.27
C ARG A 175 12.38 -5.41 -7.38
N LEU A 176 11.78 -6.62 -7.38
CA LEU A 176 12.20 -7.70 -6.47
C LEU A 176 13.71 -7.98 -6.52
N ARG A 177 14.30 -8.12 -7.72
CA ARG A 177 15.76 -8.33 -7.92
C ARG A 177 16.65 -7.15 -7.51
N ARG A 178 16.08 -6.00 -7.16
CA ARG A 178 16.80 -4.86 -6.59
C ARG A 178 16.55 -4.72 -5.09
N ALA A 179 15.36 -5.05 -4.64
CA ALA A 179 15.02 -5.11 -3.22
C ALA A 179 15.79 -6.24 -2.52
N ILE A 180 15.87 -7.41 -3.18
CA ILE A 180 16.76 -8.53 -2.83
C ILE A 180 17.90 -8.52 -3.86
N TYR A 181 18.96 -7.79 -3.55
CA TYR A 181 19.94 -7.43 -4.56
C TYR A 181 21.10 -8.43 -4.71
N TYR A 182 21.34 -9.25 -3.70
CA TYR A 182 22.39 -10.25 -3.74
C TYR A 182 21.85 -11.64 -3.42
N ASP A 183 22.07 -12.57 -4.33
CA ASP A 183 21.65 -13.95 -4.26
C ASP A 183 22.89 -14.83 -4.11
N TYR A 184 23.01 -15.56 -3.01
CA TYR A 184 24.15 -16.43 -2.70
C TYR A 184 24.02 -17.81 -3.33
N SER A 185 22.93 -18.07 -4.09
CA SER A 185 22.75 -19.34 -4.81
C SER A 185 23.80 -19.52 -5.92
N PRO A 186 24.19 -20.76 -6.25
CA PRO A 186 23.74 -22.04 -5.67
C PRO A 186 24.48 -22.48 -4.42
N GLU A 187 25.52 -21.76 -3.97
CA GLU A 187 26.38 -22.18 -2.86
C GLU A 187 25.63 -22.18 -1.53
N TYR A 188 24.80 -21.14 -1.30
CA TYR A 188 23.98 -21.00 -0.11
C TYR A 188 22.53 -20.68 -0.51
N ASN A 189 21.58 -21.28 0.17
CA ASN A 189 20.15 -21.08 -0.12
C ASN A 189 19.59 -19.87 0.64
N PHE A 190 20.23 -18.70 0.50
CA PHE A 190 19.76 -17.44 1.05
C PHE A 190 20.14 -16.26 0.16
N ALA A 191 19.45 -15.12 0.37
CA ALA A 191 19.67 -13.89 -0.38
C ALA A 191 19.61 -12.67 0.54
N GLN A 192 20.20 -11.56 0.12
CA GLN A 192 20.36 -10.35 0.93
C GLN A 192 19.48 -9.22 0.45
N TRP A 193 18.75 -8.63 1.38
CA TRP A 193 17.97 -7.43 1.14
C TRP A 193 18.86 -6.18 1.03
N GLN A 194 18.46 -5.25 0.16
CA GLN A 194 19.11 -3.95 0.03
C GLN A 194 19.15 -3.18 1.36
N GLU A 195 18.05 -3.21 2.11
CA GLU A 195 17.91 -2.49 3.38
C GLU A 195 18.66 -3.14 4.55
N SER A 196 19.20 -4.38 4.40
CA SER A 196 19.95 -5.06 5.46
C SER A 196 21.22 -4.30 5.87
N GLY A 197 21.78 -3.50 4.95
CA GLY A 197 22.90 -2.60 5.24
C GLY A 197 22.49 -1.30 5.94
N ARG A 198 21.20 -1.03 6.06
CA ARG A 198 20.66 0.16 6.71
C ARG A 198 20.23 -0.11 8.15
N ASP A 199 19.18 -0.91 8.34
CA ASP A 199 18.71 -1.35 9.66
C ASP A 199 17.68 -2.50 9.53
N GLN A 200 17.44 -3.18 10.67
CA GLN A 200 16.53 -4.31 10.75
C GLN A 200 15.08 -3.90 10.52
N GLY A 201 14.65 -2.73 10.99
CA GLY A 201 13.26 -2.26 10.86
C GLY A 201 12.84 -2.08 9.41
N HIS A 202 13.68 -1.44 8.60
CA HIS A 202 13.41 -1.27 7.16
C HIS A 202 13.52 -2.59 6.39
N THR A 203 14.45 -3.48 6.78
CA THR A 203 14.53 -4.83 6.19
C THR A 203 13.25 -5.61 6.42
N LEU A 204 12.75 -5.67 7.67
CA LEU A 204 11.49 -6.35 7.99
C LEU A 204 10.28 -5.70 7.31
N MET A 205 10.29 -4.37 7.14
CA MET A 205 9.27 -3.68 6.36
C MET A 205 9.29 -4.16 4.90
N CYS A 206 10.45 -4.31 4.28
CA CYS A 206 10.56 -4.84 2.90
C CYS A 206 10.05 -6.29 2.81
N VAL A 207 10.41 -7.15 3.78
CA VAL A 207 9.89 -8.53 3.86
C VAL A 207 8.36 -8.51 3.92
N GLY A 208 7.79 -7.70 4.82
CA GLY A 208 6.33 -7.56 4.95
C GLY A 208 5.66 -7.07 3.66
N LEU A 209 6.21 -6.02 3.02
CA LEU A 209 5.66 -5.47 1.78
C LEU A 209 5.71 -6.46 0.60
N VAL A 210 6.80 -7.22 0.45
CA VAL A 210 6.87 -8.27 -0.57
C VAL A 210 5.89 -9.40 -0.25
N GLY A 211 5.74 -9.77 1.03
CA GLY A 211 4.73 -10.73 1.46
C GLY A 211 3.31 -10.28 1.08
N VAL A 212 2.99 -8.99 1.29
CA VAL A 212 1.70 -8.39 0.86
C VAL A 212 1.54 -8.48 -0.66
N ILE A 213 2.55 -8.11 -1.44
CA ILE A 213 2.51 -8.17 -2.92
C ILE A 213 2.26 -9.60 -3.38
N CYS A 214 3.03 -10.56 -2.86
CA CYS A 214 2.88 -11.97 -3.21
C CYS A 214 1.49 -12.51 -2.83
N GLN A 215 0.96 -12.15 -1.64
CA GLN A 215 -0.37 -12.58 -1.21
C GLN A 215 -1.50 -11.97 -2.05
N LEU A 216 -1.38 -10.69 -2.42
CA LEU A 216 -2.33 -10.04 -3.33
C LEU A 216 -2.34 -10.72 -4.69
N ALA A 217 -1.16 -10.99 -5.26
CA ALA A 217 -1.03 -11.68 -6.55
C ALA A 217 -1.57 -13.12 -6.47
N TRP A 218 -1.25 -13.85 -5.40
CA TRP A 218 -1.78 -15.19 -5.15
C TRP A 218 -3.31 -15.23 -5.16
N SER A 219 -3.96 -14.24 -4.56
CA SER A 219 -5.42 -14.12 -4.57
C SER A 219 -6.01 -13.92 -5.98
N GLN A 220 -5.19 -13.51 -6.95
CA GLN A 220 -5.55 -13.34 -8.35
C GLN A 220 -5.12 -14.50 -9.24
N GLY A 221 -4.51 -15.55 -8.66
CA GLY A 221 -4.02 -16.73 -9.36
C GLY A 221 -2.58 -16.63 -9.86
N ASP A 222 -1.86 -15.56 -9.52
CA ASP A 222 -0.46 -15.34 -9.90
C ASP A 222 0.48 -15.73 -8.75
N ASP A 223 1.30 -16.78 -8.91
CA ASP A 223 2.24 -17.24 -7.88
C ASP A 223 3.57 -16.47 -7.92
N PHE A 224 3.63 -15.40 -7.14
CA PHE A 224 4.88 -14.65 -6.95
C PHE A 224 5.71 -15.10 -5.75
N PHE A 225 5.21 -16.01 -4.92
CA PHE A 225 6.05 -16.67 -3.91
C PHE A 225 7.12 -17.53 -4.56
N ALA A 226 6.76 -18.24 -5.65
CA ALA A 226 7.69 -19.06 -6.43
C ALA A 226 8.52 -18.26 -7.45
N TYR A 227 8.24 -16.97 -7.63
CA TYR A 227 8.89 -16.15 -8.65
C TYR A 227 10.42 -16.12 -8.46
N ASP A 228 11.13 -16.22 -9.60
CA ASP A 228 12.58 -16.11 -9.66
C ASP A 228 13.28 -17.15 -8.75
N ASP A 229 12.84 -18.40 -8.88
CA ASP A 229 13.33 -19.55 -8.12
C ASP A 229 13.22 -19.33 -6.60
N ASN A 230 12.04 -18.90 -6.14
CA ASN A 230 11.74 -18.61 -4.74
C ASN A 230 12.66 -17.54 -4.12
N LEU A 231 13.04 -16.51 -4.89
CA LEU A 231 13.94 -15.46 -4.43
C LEU A 231 13.46 -14.81 -3.14
N PHE A 232 12.13 -14.58 -3.01
CA PHE A 232 11.56 -14.01 -1.78
C PHE A 232 11.82 -14.91 -0.56
N LEU A 233 11.58 -16.21 -0.69
CA LEU A 233 11.83 -17.17 0.41
C LEU A 233 13.31 -17.22 0.80
N ARG A 234 14.22 -17.14 -0.17
CA ARG A 234 15.66 -17.09 0.12
C ARG A 234 16.09 -15.79 0.82
N GLY A 235 15.29 -14.73 0.70
CA GLY A 235 15.49 -13.46 1.41
C GLY A 235 14.91 -13.45 2.84
N CYS A 236 14.06 -14.42 3.20
CA CYS A 236 13.47 -14.52 4.53
C CYS A 236 14.41 -15.29 5.48
#